data_cfdbe7a846463a08cb9ae16c7fd61190
#
_entry.id   cfdbe7a846463a08cb9ae16c7fd61190
#
_cell.length_a   1.000
_cell.length_b   1.000
_cell.length_c   1.000
_cell.angle_alpha   90.00
_cell.angle_beta   90.00
_cell.angle_gamma   90.00
#
_symmetry.space_group_name_H-M   'P 1'
#
loop_
_entity.id
_entity.type
_entity.pdbx_description
1 polymer ?
#
loop_
_entity_poly.entity_id
_entity_poly.type
_entity_poly.pdbx_seq_one_letter_code
_entity_poly.pdbx_strand_id
1 'polypeptide(L)'
;MKYILVSLLAAITLTACDRDGDTITTSGAQPVELSGSGDVVINKDYASGLALTLNWTDNSRLTTNDERVQTPIGTTVNTLQFANTNSFDAPIEILTEAGTTSMQFTAESLNSLVGRVGLESDIASTLYIRMRSVLANNVEPQYSNVYQIQVTPYSIDMTLGFVLDAS
;
A
#
# COMPACT_ATOMS: atom_id res chain seq x y z
N MET A 1 -51.83 70.12 15.96
CA MET A 1 -50.49 69.87 15.33
C MET A 1 -50.14 68.43 15.58
N LYS A 2 -50.28 67.60 14.55
CA LYS A 2 -50.04 66.14 14.66
C LYS A 2 -48.70 65.85 13.94
N TYR A 3 -47.74 65.43 14.68
CA TYR A 3 -46.45 64.96 14.10
C TYR A 3 -46.62 63.53 13.67
N ILE A 4 -46.60 63.30 12.35
CA ILE A 4 -46.58 61.96 11.77
C ILE A 4 -45.11 61.58 11.72
N LEU A 5 -44.70 60.64 12.60
CA LEU A 5 -43.39 60.02 12.60
C LEU A 5 -43.42 58.91 11.56
N VAL A 6 -42.85 59.13 10.38
CA VAL A 6 -42.66 58.10 9.39
C VAL A 6 -41.44 57.30 9.76
N SER A 7 -41.66 56.13 10.37
CA SER A 7 -40.61 55.14 10.60
C SER A 7 -40.27 54.46 9.29
N LEU A 8 -39.14 54.87 8.71
CA LEU A 8 -38.54 54.17 7.56
C LEU A 8 -37.88 52.92 8.09
N LEU A 9 -38.61 51.80 8.06
CA LEU A 9 -38.06 50.50 8.36
C LEU A 9 -37.20 50.06 7.17
N ALA A 10 -35.89 50.27 7.25
CA ALA A 10 -34.96 49.75 6.28
C ALA A 10 -34.88 48.22 6.44
N ALA A 11 -35.58 47.51 5.57
CA ALA A 11 -35.41 46.07 5.44
C ALA A 11 -34.02 45.79 4.87
N ILE A 12 -33.07 45.49 5.73
CA ILE A 12 -31.77 44.94 5.34
C ILE A 12 -32.05 43.51 4.89
N THR A 13 -32.23 43.31 3.61
CA THR A 13 -32.17 41.97 3.02
C THR A 13 -30.72 41.49 3.15
N LEU A 14 -30.48 40.67 4.15
CA LEU A 14 -29.29 39.84 4.19
C LEU A 14 -29.44 38.86 3.02
N THR A 15 -28.86 39.22 1.88
CA THR A 15 -28.54 38.25 0.85
C THR A 15 -27.49 37.38 1.47
N ALA A 16 -27.89 36.28 2.11
CA ALA A 16 -27.01 35.16 2.34
C ALA A 16 -26.44 34.84 0.96
N CYS A 17 -25.14 35.04 0.79
CA CYS A 17 -24.43 34.44 -0.32
C CYS A 17 -24.68 32.94 -0.20
N ASP A 18 -25.61 32.46 -1.00
CA ASP A 18 -25.73 31.05 -1.31
C ASP A 18 -24.41 30.71 -2.00
N ARG A 19 -23.41 30.32 -1.20
CA ARG A 19 -22.23 29.65 -1.70
C ARG A 19 -22.69 28.24 -2.05
N ASP A 20 -23.39 28.11 -3.15
CA ASP A 20 -23.38 26.90 -3.94
C ASP A 20 -21.97 26.71 -4.51
N GLY A 21 -21.00 26.63 -3.62
CA GLY A 21 -19.71 26.08 -3.95
C GLY A 21 -19.93 24.61 -4.18
N ASP A 22 -19.69 24.15 -5.40
CA ASP A 22 -19.68 22.73 -5.72
C ASP A 22 -18.92 22.00 -4.61
N THR A 23 -19.64 21.16 -3.85
CA THR A 23 -19.04 20.41 -2.77
C THR A 23 -18.08 19.39 -3.39
N ILE A 24 -16.77 19.64 -3.26
CA ILE A 24 -15.78 18.68 -3.72
C ILE A 24 -15.79 17.52 -2.75
N THR A 25 -16.22 16.36 -3.25
CA THR A 25 -16.20 15.10 -2.52
C THR A 25 -15.05 14.26 -3.02
N THR A 26 -14.40 13.54 -2.12
CA THR A 26 -13.37 12.54 -2.47
C THR A 26 -13.98 11.15 -2.35
N SER A 27 -13.69 10.28 -3.30
CA SER A 27 -13.93 8.84 -3.13
C SER A 27 -12.92 8.27 -2.14
N GLY A 28 -13.28 7.21 -1.43
CA GLY A 28 -12.33 6.44 -0.62
C GLY A 28 -11.19 5.88 -1.47
N ALA A 29 -10.14 5.34 -0.81
CA ALA A 29 -9.06 4.65 -1.48
C ALA A 29 -9.63 3.56 -2.40
N GLN A 30 -9.18 3.55 -3.67
CA GLN A 30 -9.60 2.51 -4.61
C GLN A 30 -8.85 1.22 -4.32
N PRO A 31 -9.49 0.04 -4.50
CA PRO A 31 -8.79 -1.22 -4.41
C PRO A 31 -7.65 -1.28 -5.43
N VAL A 32 -6.51 -1.78 -4.99
CA VAL A 32 -5.36 -2.01 -5.85
C VAL A 32 -5.48 -3.37 -6.51
N GLU A 33 -5.17 -3.48 -7.79
CA GLU A 33 -4.94 -4.75 -8.45
C GLU A 33 -3.45 -5.08 -8.38
N LEU A 34 -3.11 -6.16 -7.67
CA LEU A 34 -1.74 -6.65 -7.50
C LEU A 34 -1.47 -7.81 -8.45
N SER A 35 -0.32 -7.78 -9.11
CA SER A 35 0.18 -8.82 -10.00
C SER A 35 1.69 -8.98 -9.86
N GLY A 36 2.27 -10.01 -10.47
CA GLY A 36 3.71 -10.23 -10.39
C GLY A 36 4.25 -11.18 -11.46
N SER A 37 5.54 -11.48 -11.37
CA SER A 37 6.27 -12.28 -12.38
C SER A 37 6.02 -13.79 -12.33
N GLY A 38 5.26 -14.28 -11.34
CA GLY A 38 4.91 -15.70 -11.21
C GLY A 38 5.83 -16.47 -10.27
N ASP A 39 5.75 -17.81 -10.37
CA ASP A 39 6.49 -18.74 -9.50
C ASP A 39 8.00 -18.59 -9.63
N VAL A 40 8.74 -18.84 -8.53
CA VAL A 40 10.18 -18.65 -8.49
C VAL A 40 10.89 -19.73 -7.68
N VAL A 41 11.94 -20.30 -8.28
CA VAL A 41 12.96 -21.06 -7.56
C VAL A 41 14.14 -20.12 -7.33
N ILE A 42 14.40 -19.78 -6.07
CA ILE A 42 15.44 -18.80 -5.74
C ILE A 42 16.80 -19.49 -5.87
N ASN A 43 17.69 -18.89 -6.69
CA ASN A 43 19.02 -19.45 -6.92
C ASN A 43 20.08 -18.67 -6.13
N LYS A 44 20.83 -19.38 -5.28
CA LYS A 44 21.92 -18.85 -4.45
C LYS A 44 23.07 -18.25 -5.30
N ASP A 45 23.34 -18.85 -6.46
CA ASP A 45 24.45 -18.41 -7.31
C ASP A 45 24.18 -17.07 -8.00
N TYR A 46 22.93 -16.62 -8.00
CA TYR A 46 22.46 -15.36 -8.58
C TYR A 46 21.86 -14.44 -7.52
N ALA A 47 22.46 -14.34 -6.34
CA ALA A 47 21.94 -13.62 -5.18
C ALA A 47 21.48 -12.18 -5.50
N SER A 48 22.20 -11.45 -6.33
CA SER A 48 21.86 -10.09 -6.78
C SER A 48 20.93 -10.05 -8.00
N GLY A 49 20.62 -11.21 -8.61
CA GLY A 49 19.71 -11.29 -9.75
C GLY A 49 18.27 -11.02 -9.36
N LEU A 50 17.50 -10.49 -10.30
CA LEU A 50 16.05 -10.24 -10.13
C LEU A 50 15.32 -11.59 -9.97
N ALA A 51 14.57 -11.75 -8.88
CA ALA A 51 13.81 -12.96 -8.60
C ALA A 51 12.28 -12.73 -8.68
N LEU A 52 11.79 -11.60 -8.16
CA LEU A 52 10.38 -11.29 -8.17
C LEU A 52 10.15 -9.82 -8.51
N THR A 53 9.20 -9.56 -9.40
CA THR A 53 8.66 -8.22 -9.63
C THR A 53 7.19 -8.24 -9.26
N LEU A 54 6.76 -7.31 -8.43
CA LEU A 54 5.37 -7.02 -8.12
C LEU A 54 4.98 -5.72 -8.80
N ASN A 55 3.76 -5.68 -9.34
CA ASN A 55 3.17 -4.50 -9.96
C ASN A 55 1.76 -4.30 -9.41
N TRP A 56 1.33 -3.04 -9.33
CA TRP A 56 -0.01 -2.70 -8.86
C TRP A 56 -0.56 -1.45 -9.55
N THR A 57 -1.88 -1.33 -9.55
CA THR A 57 -2.56 -0.14 -10.07
C THR A 57 -2.31 1.07 -9.15
N ASP A 58 -2.11 2.24 -9.74
CA ASP A 58 -1.88 3.47 -8.97
C ASP A 58 -3.15 3.87 -8.19
N ASN A 59 -3.03 3.95 -6.88
CA ASN A 59 -4.04 4.50 -5.97
C ASN A 59 -3.44 5.58 -5.04
N SER A 60 -2.30 6.14 -5.40
CA SER A 60 -1.58 7.14 -4.60
C SER A 60 -2.37 8.44 -4.39
N ARG A 61 -3.40 8.65 -5.21
CA ARG A 61 -4.31 9.79 -5.16
C ARG A 61 -5.75 9.32 -4.99
N LEU A 62 -6.56 10.11 -4.27
CA LEU A 62 -7.99 9.91 -4.26
C LEU A 62 -8.61 10.56 -5.51
N THR A 63 -9.64 9.94 -6.04
CA THR A 63 -10.46 10.56 -7.08
C THR A 63 -11.41 11.58 -6.45
N THR A 64 -11.67 12.66 -7.15
CA THR A 64 -12.62 13.69 -6.76
C THR A 64 -13.76 13.74 -7.77
N ASN A 65 -14.90 14.30 -7.37
CA ASN A 65 -16.03 14.56 -8.28
C ASN A 65 -15.76 15.72 -9.26
N ASP A 66 -14.66 16.44 -9.12
CA ASP A 66 -14.19 17.50 -10.04
C ASP A 66 -12.81 17.13 -10.58
N GLU A 67 -12.73 16.78 -11.87
CA GLU A 67 -11.48 16.38 -12.54
C GLU A 67 -10.39 17.46 -12.51
N ARG A 68 -10.75 18.72 -12.27
CA ARG A 68 -9.80 19.84 -12.13
C ARG A 68 -9.09 19.83 -10.78
N VAL A 69 -9.62 19.09 -9.81
CA VAL A 69 -9.07 19.01 -8.46
C VAL A 69 -8.37 17.67 -8.27
N GLN A 70 -7.07 17.72 -8.04
CA GLN A 70 -6.26 16.54 -7.76
C GLN A 70 -5.81 16.53 -6.30
N THR A 71 -5.96 15.38 -5.65
CA THR A 71 -5.36 15.17 -4.33
C THR A 71 -3.84 14.99 -4.45
N PRO A 72 -3.07 15.34 -3.41
CA PRO A 72 -1.62 15.11 -3.42
C PRO A 72 -1.27 13.63 -3.59
N ILE A 73 -0.10 13.35 -4.19
CA ILE A 73 0.49 12.00 -4.17
C ILE A 73 0.80 11.62 -2.72
N GLY A 74 0.54 10.35 -2.36
CA GLY A 74 0.78 9.85 -1.02
C GLY A 74 -0.37 10.13 -0.04
N THR A 75 -1.54 10.57 -0.54
CA THR A 75 -2.76 10.61 0.27
C THR A 75 -3.14 9.23 0.78
N THR A 76 -2.84 8.18 0.00
CA THR A 76 -2.98 6.78 0.40
C THR A 76 -1.61 6.20 0.71
N VAL A 77 -1.48 5.55 1.86
CA VAL A 77 -0.27 4.83 2.28
C VAL A 77 -0.45 3.35 1.95
N ASN A 78 0.43 2.81 1.12
CA ASN A 78 0.42 1.43 0.67
C ASN A 78 1.48 0.61 1.38
N THR A 79 1.10 -0.59 1.82
CA THR A 79 1.98 -1.55 2.49
C THR A 79 1.78 -2.93 1.88
N LEU A 80 2.83 -3.52 1.33
CA LEU A 80 2.81 -4.91 0.90
C LEU A 80 2.86 -5.82 2.13
N GLN A 81 1.98 -6.81 2.17
CA GLN A 81 1.90 -7.84 3.20
C GLN A 81 2.24 -9.19 2.58
N PHE A 82 3.15 -9.92 3.22
CA PHE A 82 3.62 -11.25 2.81
C PHE A 82 3.33 -12.25 3.91
N ALA A 83 2.72 -13.38 3.58
CA ALA A 83 2.35 -14.41 4.55
C ALA A 83 2.48 -15.82 3.96
N ASN A 84 2.63 -16.82 4.83
CA ASN A 84 2.59 -18.24 4.48
C ASN A 84 1.16 -18.82 4.49
N THR A 85 0.18 -18.02 4.88
CA THR A 85 -1.24 -18.39 4.87
C THR A 85 -2.09 -17.25 4.31
N ASN A 86 -3.22 -17.59 3.73
CA ASN A 86 -4.16 -16.61 3.16
C ASN A 86 -4.94 -15.81 4.23
N SER A 87 -4.79 -16.14 5.52
CA SER A 87 -5.41 -15.39 6.62
C SER A 87 -4.67 -14.07 6.95
N PHE A 88 -3.38 -14.00 6.63
CA PHE A 88 -2.53 -12.84 6.96
C PHE A 88 -2.56 -12.46 8.45
N ASP A 89 -2.58 -13.47 9.36
CA ASP A 89 -2.66 -13.21 10.81
C ASP A 89 -1.40 -12.51 11.36
N ALA A 90 -0.22 -12.79 10.79
CA ALA A 90 1.05 -12.20 11.17
C ALA A 90 1.92 -11.95 9.93
N PRO A 91 1.52 -11.04 9.02
CA PRO A 91 2.26 -10.81 7.79
C PRO A 91 3.57 -10.07 8.04
N ILE A 92 4.56 -10.31 7.18
CA ILE A 92 5.70 -9.41 7.06
C ILE A 92 5.25 -8.22 6.21
N GLU A 93 5.47 -7.02 6.71
CA GLU A 93 5.04 -5.78 6.07
C GLU A 93 6.21 -5.00 5.48
N ILE A 94 6.03 -4.49 4.25
CA ILE A 94 6.96 -3.61 3.57
C ILE A 94 6.20 -2.38 3.09
N LEU A 95 6.55 -1.21 3.62
CA LEU A 95 6.01 0.07 3.18
C LEU A 95 6.50 0.38 1.76
N THR A 96 5.61 0.80 0.88
CA THR A 96 5.99 1.26 -0.46
C THR A 96 6.20 2.77 -0.48
N GLU A 97 7.03 3.25 -1.40
CA GLU A 97 7.17 4.68 -1.62
C GLU A 97 5.91 5.25 -2.29
N ALA A 98 5.54 6.48 -1.93
CA ALA A 98 4.38 7.15 -2.49
C ALA A 98 4.53 7.36 -4.00
N GLY A 99 3.49 6.99 -4.77
CA GLY A 99 3.45 7.14 -6.22
C GLY A 99 4.19 6.04 -6.99
N THR A 100 4.76 5.03 -6.30
CA THR A 100 5.30 3.85 -6.98
C THR A 100 4.20 2.85 -7.30
N THR A 101 4.37 2.13 -8.41
CA THR A 101 3.44 1.08 -8.87
C THR A 101 4.12 -0.26 -9.10
N SER A 102 5.38 -0.39 -8.66
CA SER A 102 6.13 -1.64 -8.75
C SER A 102 7.19 -1.74 -7.65
N MET A 103 7.55 -2.98 -7.31
CA MET A 103 8.68 -3.30 -6.44
C MET A 103 9.38 -4.56 -6.94
N GLN A 104 10.70 -4.55 -6.87
CA GLN A 104 11.54 -5.64 -7.30
C GLN A 104 12.32 -6.23 -6.13
N PHE A 105 12.46 -7.54 -6.13
CA PHE A 105 13.22 -8.28 -5.16
C PHE A 105 14.33 -9.06 -5.86
N THR A 106 15.55 -8.92 -5.37
CA THR A 106 16.66 -9.81 -5.77
C THR A 106 16.48 -11.19 -5.13
N ALA A 107 17.20 -12.18 -5.61
CA ALA A 107 17.17 -13.52 -5.04
C ALA A 107 17.53 -13.51 -3.55
N GLU A 108 18.54 -12.76 -3.14
CA GLU A 108 18.93 -12.63 -1.74
C GLU A 108 17.85 -11.97 -0.89
N SER A 109 17.31 -10.83 -1.35
CA SER A 109 16.27 -10.09 -0.62
C SER A 109 14.97 -10.88 -0.50
N LEU A 110 14.57 -11.59 -1.56
CA LEU A 110 13.41 -12.46 -1.53
C LEU A 110 13.64 -13.66 -0.61
N ASN A 111 14.81 -14.31 -0.66
CA ASN A 111 15.14 -15.44 0.22
C ASN A 111 15.08 -15.04 1.70
N SER A 112 15.64 -13.89 2.03
CA SER A 112 15.55 -13.33 3.39
C SER A 112 14.11 -13.04 3.81
N LEU A 113 13.30 -12.46 2.93
CA LEU A 113 11.90 -12.16 3.18
C LEU A 113 11.09 -13.42 3.45
N VAL A 114 11.19 -14.44 2.58
CA VAL A 114 10.40 -15.67 2.72
C VAL A 114 10.84 -16.51 3.92
N GLY A 115 12.11 -16.45 4.30
CA GLY A 115 12.59 -17.04 5.56
C GLY A 115 11.95 -16.37 6.78
N ARG A 116 11.77 -15.05 6.78
CA ARG A 116 11.07 -14.32 7.85
C ARG A 116 9.57 -14.62 7.87
N VAL A 117 8.97 -14.90 6.72
CA VAL A 117 7.58 -15.36 6.60
C VAL A 117 7.42 -16.78 7.16
N GLY A 118 8.51 -17.54 7.29
CA GLY A 118 8.54 -18.91 7.81
C GLY A 118 8.37 -19.98 6.74
N LEU A 119 8.76 -19.71 5.48
CA LEU A 119 8.86 -20.75 4.46
C LEU A 119 10.13 -21.58 4.68
N GLU A 120 10.00 -22.90 4.52
CA GLU A 120 11.12 -23.83 4.67
C GLU A 120 12.04 -23.80 3.44
N SER A 121 13.35 -23.84 3.67
CA SER A 121 14.35 -23.89 2.60
C SER A 121 14.24 -25.20 1.82
N ASP A 122 14.54 -25.12 0.52
CA ASP A 122 14.57 -26.25 -0.43
C ASP A 122 13.19 -26.93 -0.64
N ILE A 123 12.11 -26.33 -0.12
CA ILE A 123 10.74 -26.83 -0.27
C ILE A 123 9.90 -25.77 -0.99
N ALA A 124 9.25 -26.18 -2.09
CA ALA A 124 8.29 -25.31 -2.80
C ALA A 124 7.08 -25.07 -1.90
N SER A 125 6.83 -23.81 -1.56
CA SER A 125 5.76 -23.39 -0.67
C SER A 125 5.01 -22.19 -1.24
N THR A 126 3.73 -22.06 -0.89
CA THR A 126 2.94 -20.91 -1.36
C THR A 126 3.24 -19.67 -0.53
N LEU A 127 3.60 -18.59 -1.21
CA LEU A 127 3.69 -17.26 -0.65
C LEU A 127 2.43 -16.48 -1.06
N TYR A 128 1.72 -15.95 -0.05
CA TYR A 128 0.56 -15.08 -0.24
C TYR A 128 0.98 -13.63 -0.09
N ILE A 129 0.55 -12.80 -1.03
CA ILE A 129 0.92 -11.39 -1.11
C ILE A 129 -0.35 -10.58 -1.33
N ARG A 130 -0.53 -9.52 -0.55
CA ARG A 130 -1.57 -8.51 -0.80
C ARG A 130 -1.05 -7.12 -0.49
N MET A 131 -1.72 -6.10 -0.98
CA MET A 131 -1.49 -4.73 -0.58
C MET A 131 -2.57 -4.26 0.39
N ARG A 132 -2.14 -3.63 1.45
CA ARG A 132 -2.97 -2.91 2.40
C ARG A 132 -2.82 -1.41 2.15
N SER A 133 -3.91 -0.74 1.82
CA SER A 133 -3.97 0.69 1.52
C SER A 133 -4.74 1.42 2.62
N VAL A 134 -4.13 2.44 3.22
CA VAL A 134 -4.70 3.23 4.33
C VAL A 134 -4.73 4.69 3.95
N LEU A 135 -5.90 5.31 4.12
CA LEU A 135 -6.09 6.74 3.90
C LEU A 135 -5.77 7.57 5.16
N ALA A 136 -6.21 7.08 6.32
CA ALA A 136 -5.98 7.70 7.62
C ALA A 136 -6.17 6.66 8.73
N ASN A 137 -5.63 6.92 9.92
CA ASN A 137 -5.65 5.96 11.04
C ASN A 137 -7.06 5.56 11.53
N ASN A 138 -8.06 6.37 11.23
CA ASN A 138 -9.45 6.16 11.62
C ASN A 138 -10.34 5.68 10.44
N VAL A 139 -9.74 5.30 9.33
CA VAL A 139 -10.44 4.77 8.15
C VAL A 139 -10.06 3.32 7.97
N GLU A 140 -11.04 2.47 7.71
CA GLU A 140 -10.81 1.05 7.44
C GLU A 140 -9.86 0.87 6.24
N PRO A 141 -8.85 0.01 6.37
CA PRO A 141 -7.94 -0.30 5.29
C PRO A 141 -8.67 -0.93 4.09
N GLN A 142 -8.22 -0.61 2.90
CA GLN A 142 -8.59 -1.34 1.69
C GLN A 142 -7.51 -2.36 1.36
N TYR A 143 -7.91 -3.52 0.87
CA TYR A 143 -7.00 -4.59 0.49
C TYR A 143 -7.11 -4.87 -1.00
N SER A 144 -5.98 -5.18 -1.64
CA SER A 144 -5.93 -5.70 -3.00
C SER A 144 -6.51 -7.11 -3.10
N ASN A 145 -6.58 -7.63 -4.32
CA ASN A 145 -6.63 -9.08 -4.52
C ASN A 145 -5.41 -9.73 -3.85
N VAL A 146 -5.55 -10.99 -3.46
CA VAL A 146 -4.42 -11.81 -3.01
C VAL A 146 -3.72 -12.39 -4.24
N TYR A 147 -2.45 -12.04 -4.38
CA TYR A 147 -1.55 -12.62 -5.36
C TYR A 147 -0.78 -13.75 -4.69
N GLN A 148 -0.75 -14.93 -5.30
CA GLN A 148 -0.08 -16.11 -4.75
C GLN A 148 0.89 -16.69 -5.76
N ILE A 149 2.06 -17.12 -5.26
CA ILE A 149 3.11 -17.76 -6.07
C ILE A 149 3.69 -18.94 -5.31
N GLN A 150 4.25 -19.90 -6.04
CA GLN A 150 5.11 -20.92 -5.47
C GLN A 150 6.54 -20.39 -5.39
N VAL A 151 7.12 -20.47 -4.20
CA VAL A 151 8.51 -20.05 -3.97
C VAL A 151 9.28 -21.22 -3.37
N THR A 152 10.47 -21.51 -3.93
CA THR A 152 11.42 -22.45 -3.35
C THR A 152 12.63 -21.65 -2.86
N PRO A 153 12.76 -21.39 -1.54
CA PRO A 153 13.92 -20.71 -0.98
C PRO A 153 15.15 -21.63 -1.00
N TYR A 154 16.34 -21.04 -0.94
CA TYR A 154 17.58 -21.80 -0.70
C TYR A 154 18.01 -21.73 0.76
N SER A 155 18.70 -22.78 1.23
CA SER A 155 19.27 -22.82 2.58
C SER A 155 20.49 -21.91 2.70
N ILE A 156 20.54 -21.10 3.77
CA ILE A 156 21.73 -20.34 4.14
C ILE A 156 22.53 -21.21 5.09
N ASP A 157 23.64 -21.78 4.62
CA ASP A 157 24.60 -22.48 5.49
C ASP A 157 25.20 -21.48 6.48
N MET A 158 24.70 -21.47 7.69
CA MET A 158 25.35 -20.79 8.81
C MET A 158 26.49 -21.65 9.38
N THR A 159 27.28 -22.25 8.52
CA THR A 159 28.58 -22.80 8.95
C THR A 159 29.52 -21.63 9.13
N LEU A 160 29.31 -20.82 10.13
CA LEU A 160 30.32 -19.94 10.68
C LEU A 160 31.42 -20.89 11.22
N GLY A 161 32.49 -21.05 10.45
CA GLY A 161 33.72 -21.63 10.93
C GLY A 161 34.26 -20.76 12.05
N PHE A 162 33.81 -20.99 13.28
CA PHE A 162 34.60 -20.65 14.45
C PHE A 162 35.76 -21.61 14.48
N VAL A 163 36.84 -21.28 13.77
CA VAL A 163 38.14 -21.84 14.06
C VAL A 163 38.56 -21.24 15.40
N LEU A 164 38.29 -21.95 16.49
CA LEU A 164 38.95 -21.68 17.75
C LEU A 164 40.40 -22.13 17.55
N ASP A 165 41.27 -21.17 17.23
CA ASP A 165 42.70 -21.37 17.28
C ASP A 165 43.08 -21.52 18.77
N ALA A 166 43.16 -22.77 19.22
CA ALA A 166 43.66 -23.14 20.54
C ALA A 166 45.16 -23.30 20.43
N SER A 167 45.90 -22.22 20.64
CA SER A 167 47.37 -22.24 20.90
C SER A 167 47.66 -21.83 22.33
#